data_a88f0333f3283ff2dc636811ca1a07b7
#
_entry.id   a88f0333f3283ff2dc636811ca1a07b7
#
_cell.length_a   1.000
_cell.length_b   1.000
_cell.length_c   1.000
_cell.angle_alpha   90.00
_cell.angle_beta   90.00
_cell.angle_gamma   90.00
#
_symmetry.space_group_name_H-M   'P 1'
#
loop_
_entity.id
_entity.type
_entity.pdbx_description
1 polymer ?
#
loop_
_entity_poly.entity_id
_entity_poly.type
_entity_poly.pdbx_seq_one_letter_code
_entity_poly.pdbx_strand_id
1 'polypeptide(L)'
;MRDGPAKSEARLLVVDDEPTILELLAGTLRFAGFDVLTAVSGAEALRAAAAARPDLILLDVMMPDCDGFDVIRRIRAGGPRVPVIFLTARDSVHERVTGLTLGGDDYVTKPFSLDEVLARIRAVLRRSRGEPELGSRLVVADLELDEDSHQVWRAGTEVALSPNEFKLLRYLMINAGRVLSRAQILDHVWDYSFDGDGNIVESYICYLRRKLDRGEPRLIHTIRGIGYVLRVPPP
;
A
#
# COMPACT_ATOMS: atom_id res chain seq x y z
N MET A 1 15.47 -22.27 29.62
CA MET A 1 15.35 -22.13 28.15
C MET A 1 15.38 -20.63 27.87
N ARG A 2 16.45 -20.10 27.31
CA ARG A 2 16.58 -18.65 27.02
C ARG A 2 16.04 -18.45 25.62
N ASP A 3 14.87 -17.79 25.51
CA ASP A 3 14.40 -17.26 24.23
C ASP A 3 15.46 -16.27 23.71
N GLY A 4 16.07 -16.60 22.59
CA GLY A 4 16.92 -15.68 21.87
C GLY A 4 16.08 -14.48 21.41
N PRO A 5 16.67 -13.29 21.22
CA PRO A 5 15.94 -12.13 20.74
C PRO A 5 15.22 -12.48 19.44
N ALA A 6 13.90 -12.29 19.40
CA ALA A 6 13.12 -12.48 18.20
C ALA A 6 13.77 -11.69 17.07
N LYS A 7 14.10 -12.37 15.96
CA LYS A 7 14.76 -11.77 14.80
C LYS A 7 13.82 -10.69 14.26
N SER A 8 14.26 -9.42 14.28
CA SER A 8 13.45 -8.33 13.75
C SER A 8 13.11 -8.55 12.27
N GLU A 9 11.93 -8.15 11.84
CA GLU A 9 11.45 -8.32 10.45
C GLU A 9 12.38 -7.60 9.45
N ALA A 10 12.77 -6.36 9.79
CA ALA A 10 13.72 -5.53 9.05
C ALA A 10 14.18 -4.35 9.91
N ARG A 11 15.26 -3.67 9.48
CA ARG A 11 15.73 -2.43 10.09
C ARG A 11 15.21 -1.24 9.30
N LEU A 12 14.47 -0.36 9.97
CA LEU A 12 13.88 0.84 9.39
C LEU A 12 14.58 2.09 9.92
N LEU A 13 14.74 3.11 9.08
CA LEU A 13 15.10 4.46 9.49
C LEU A 13 13.90 5.38 9.26
N VAL A 14 13.39 5.99 10.32
CA VAL A 14 12.30 6.97 10.26
C VAL A 14 12.87 8.36 10.45
N VAL A 15 12.59 9.25 9.50
CA VAL A 15 13.10 10.62 9.46
C VAL A 15 11.94 11.59 9.36
N ASP A 16 11.76 12.41 10.38
CA ASP A 16 10.74 13.45 10.45
C ASP A 16 11.20 14.51 11.48
N ASP A 17 11.02 15.79 11.21
CA ASP A 17 11.40 16.85 12.14
C ASP A 17 10.41 17.05 13.28
N GLU A 18 9.20 16.47 13.18
CA GLU A 18 8.19 16.47 14.22
C GLU A 18 8.39 15.33 15.22
N PRO A 19 8.82 15.59 16.49
CA PRO A 19 9.08 14.54 17.47
C PRO A 19 7.87 13.64 17.76
N THR A 20 6.67 14.21 17.73
CA THR A 20 5.42 13.48 17.99
C THR A 20 5.15 12.43 16.91
N ILE A 21 5.39 12.78 15.65
CA ILE A 21 5.26 11.84 14.52
C ILE A 21 6.31 10.75 14.61
N LEU A 22 7.57 11.12 14.91
CA LEU A 22 8.66 10.15 15.12
C LEU A 22 8.36 9.14 16.21
N GLU A 23 7.91 9.61 17.38
CA GLU A 23 7.59 8.72 18.51
C GLU A 23 6.44 7.78 18.17
N LEU A 24 5.38 8.30 17.55
CA LEU A 24 4.21 7.52 17.13
C LEU A 24 4.61 6.43 16.13
N LEU A 25 5.31 6.80 15.06
CA LEU A 25 5.76 5.86 14.04
C LEU A 25 6.74 4.85 14.63
N ALA A 26 7.76 5.30 15.36
CA ALA A 26 8.75 4.41 15.93
C ALA A 26 8.15 3.42 16.93
N GLY A 27 7.24 3.86 17.79
CA GLY A 27 6.54 3.00 18.75
C GLY A 27 5.72 1.92 18.05
N THR A 28 4.91 2.33 17.07
CA THR A 28 4.05 1.39 16.30
C THR A 28 4.87 0.40 15.50
N LEU A 29 5.92 0.85 14.82
CA LEU A 29 6.76 -0.01 13.99
C LEU A 29 7.58 -1.01 14.84
N ARG A 30 8.07 -0.60 16.01
CA ARG A 30 8.71 -1.52 16.97
C ARG A 30 7.74 -2.57 17.49
N PHE A 31 6.52 -2.15 17.82
CA PHE A 31 5.46 -3.09 18.23
C PHE A 31 5.11 -4.08 17.11
N ALA A 32 5.17 -3.66 15.85
CA ALA A 32 4.97 -4.51 14.68
C ALA A 32 6.16 -5.44 14.36
N GLY A 33 7.26 -5.41 15.15
CA GLY A 33 8.39 -6.33 15.03
C GLY A 33 9.59 -5.80 14.23
N PHE A 34 9.63 -4.51 13.90
CA PHE A 34 10.77 -3.89 13.21
C PHE A 34 11.85 -3.37 14.18
N ASP A 35 13.10 -3.36 13.72
CA ASP A 35 14.20 -2.62 14.37
C ASP A 35 14.18 -1.17 13.84
N VAL A 36 13.89 -0.18 14.69
CA VAL A 36 13.62 1.19 14.26
C VAL A 36 14.64 2.18 14.80
N LEU A 37 15.32 2.83 13.87
CA LEU A 37 16.16 4.00 14.10
C LEU A 37 15.37 5.27 13.75
N THR A 38 15.65 6.35 14.44
CA THR A 38 14.99 7.66 14.20
C THR A 38 16.03 8.72 13.92
N ALA A 39 15.66 9.73 13.13
CA ALA A 39 16.44 10.92 12.89
C ALA A 39 15.51 12.14 12.80
N VAL A 40 15.86 13.25 13.42
CA VAL A 40 15.10 14.49 13.46
C VAL A 40 15.54 15.50 12.39
N SER A 41 16.49 15.14 11.55
CA SER A 41 17.05 16.01 10.51
C SER A 41 17.70 15.21 9.39
N GLY A 42 17.88 15.83 8.23
CA GLY A 42 18.60 15.19 7.12
C GLY A 42 20.05 14.89 7.44
N ALA A 43 20.72 15.73 8.23
CA ALA A 43 22.09 15.47 8.67
C ALA A 43 22.19 14.22 9.56
N GLU A 44 21.23 14.00 10.45
CA GLU A 44 21.14 12.77 11.24
C GLU A 44 20.80 11.56 10.39
N ALA A 45 19.86 11.71 9.46
CA ALA A 45 19.45 10.65 8.53
C ALA A 45 20.64 10.12 7.72
N LEU A 46 21.50 11.01 7.20
CA LEU A 46 22.71 10.64 6.47
C LEU A 46 23.68 9.83 7.33
N ARG A 47 23.91 10.27 8.58
CA ARG A 47 24.79 9.54 9.52
C ARG A 47 24.22 8.17 9.88
N ALA A 48 22.93 8.13 10.22
CA ALA A 48 22.26 6.89 10.59
C ALA A 48 22.22 5.89 9.44
N ALA A 49 21.92 6.33 8.23
CA ALA A 49 21.91 5.49 7.04
C ALA A 49 23.30 4.88 6.75
N ALA A 50 24.34 5.68 6.85
CA ALA A 50 25.72 5.21 6.63
C ALA A 50 26.18 4.20 7.70
N ALA A 51 25.86 4.44 8.97
CA ALA A 51 26.30 3.62 10.10
C ALA A 51 25.51 2.29 10.20
N ALA A 52 24.18 2.35 10.04
CA ALA A 52 23.30 1.23 10.36
C ALA A 52 22.78 0.44 9.15
N ARG A 53 22.94 0.97 7.93
CA ARG A 53 22.48 0.34 6.68
C ARG A 53 21.05 -0.18 6.79
N PRO A 54 20.04 0.71 6.90
CA PRO A 54 18.65 0.30 7.03
C PRO A 54 18.16 -0.44 5.78
N ASP A 55 17.20 -1.35 5.95
CA ASP A 55 16.55 -2.08 4.88
C ASP A 55 15.51 -1.21 4.13
N LEU A 56 14.99 -0.14 4.80
CA LEU A 56 14.04 0.82 4.25
C LEU A 56 14.11 2.12 5.05
N ILE A 57 13.88 3.25 4.36
CA ILE A 57 13.79 4.59 4.96
C ILE A 57 12.38 5.14 4.77
N LEU A 58 11.75 5.57 5.88
CA LEU A 58 10.61 6.50 5.84
C LEU A 58 11.16 7.91 5.99
N LEU A 59 10.84 8.79 5.07
CA LEU A 59 11.48 10.11 4.99
C LEU A 59 10.45 11.21 4.75
N ASP A 60 10.35 12.15 5.69
CA ASP A 60 9.59 13.36 5.42
C ASP A 60 10.25 14.16 4.30
N VAL A 61 9.43 14.64 3.36
CA VAL A 61 9.89 15.50 2.28
C VAL A 61 10.21 16.90 2.80
N MET A 62 9.38 17.43 3.70
CA MET A 62 9.47 18.81 4.15
C MET A 62 10.13 18.92 5.52
N MET A 63 11.46 19.07 5.55
CA MET A 63 12.20 19.32 6.78
C MET A 63 12.87 20.69 6.72
N PRO A 64 13.03 21.39 7.87
CA PRO A 64 13.54 22.77 7.88
C PRO A 64 15.03 22.90 7.52
N ASP A 65 15.81 21.83 7.70
CA ASP A 65 17.26 21.83 7.43
C ASP A 65 17.61 21.41 5.98
N CYS A 66 16.77 20.61 5.33
CA CYS A 66 16.97 20.19 3.95
C CYS A 66 15.73 19.50 3.36
N ASP A 67 15.62 19.52 2.05
CA ASP A 67 14.62 18.75 1.31
C ASP A 67 14.93 17.25 1.40
N GLY A 68 13.92 16.42 1.72
CA GLY A 68 14.04 14.97 1.77
C GLY A 68 14.57 14.37 0.46
N PHE A 69 14.29 15.00 -0.67
CA PHE A 69 14.86 14.58 -1.96
C PHE A 69 16.38 14.77 -2.04
N ASP A 70 16.92 15.81 -1.38
CA ASP A 70 18.36 16.00 -1.31
C ASP A 70 19.04 14.97 -0.40
N VAL A 71 18.37 14.59 0.68
CA VAL A 71 18.84 13.53 1.57
C VAL A 71 18.99 12.23 0.79
N ILE A 72 17.96 11.81 0.05
CA ILE A 72 18.03 10.53 -0.67
C ILE A 72 19.03 10.56 -1.83
N ARG A 73 19.19 11.71 -2.51
CA ARG A 73 20.25 11.85 -3.53
C ARG A 73 21.65 11.58 -2.94
N ARG A 74 21.93 12.11 -1.74
CA ARG A 74 23.22 11.92 -1.05
C ARG A 74 23.38 10.49 -0.55
N ILE A 75 22.34 9.86 0.00
CA ILE A 75 22.40 8.46 0.44
C ILE A 75 22.73 7.56 -0.77
N ARG A 76 22.09 7.79 -1.92
CA ARG A 76 22.29 6.99 -3.14
C ARG A 76 23.65 7.20 -3.80
N ALA A 77 24.23 8.37 -3.66
CA ALA A 77 25.60 8.65 -4.16
C ALA A 77 26.67 7.88 -3.39
N GLY A 78 26.39 7.43 -2.17
CA GLY A 78 27.38 6.80 -1.27
C GLY A 78 27.26 5.29 -1.09
N GLY A 79 26.26 4.59 -1.72
CA GLY A 79 26.07 3.18 -1.41
C GLY A 79 24.99 2.47 -2.22
N PRO A 80 24.66 1.22 -1.83
CA PRO A 80 23.61 0.43 -2.47
C PRO A 80 22.25 1.12 -2.35
N ARG A 81 21.38 0.87 -3.32
CA ARG A 81 20.03 1.46 -3.38
C ARG A 81 19.17 0.94 -2.24
N VAL A 82 18.97 1.75 -1.20
CA VAL A 82 18.01 1.49 -0.14
C VAL A 82 16.61 1.98 -0.58
N PRO A 83 15.55 1.19 -0.40
CA PRO A 83 14.19 1.63 -0.70
C PRO A 83 13.73 2.75 0.24
N VAL A 84 12.95 3.69 -0.31
CA VAL A 84 12.45 4.87 0.39
C VAL A 84 10.96 5.05 0.18
N ILE A 85 10.24 5.24 1.28
CA ILE A 85 8.86 5.71 1.30
C ILE A 85 8.88 7.17 1.76
N PHE A 86 8.38 8.08 0.92
CA PHE A 86 8.25 9.48 1.30
C PHE A 86 6.96 9.73 2.08
N LEU A 87 7.07 10.53 3.16
CA LEU A 87 5.93 11.11 3.86
C LEU A 87 5.75 12.53 3.35
N THR A 88 4.58 12.91 2.86
CA THR A 88 4.36 14.22 2.22
C THR A 88 3.02 14.83 2.58
N ALA A 89 2.95 16.17 2.66
CA ALA A 89 1.70 16.89 2.81
C ALA A 89 0.88 16.85 1.49
N ARG A 90 -0.45 16.86 1.60
CA ARG A 90 -1.44 16.55 0.55
C ARG A 90 -1.39 17.39 -0.75
N ASP A 91 -0.70 18.52 -0.79
CA ASP A 91 -0.92 19.56 -1.82
C ASP A 91 0.07 19.56 -2.99
N SER A 92 0.98 18.61 -3.12
CA SER A 92 1.98 18.68 -4.18
C SER A 92 1.92 17.50 -5.17
N VAL A 93 1.01 17.60 -6.14
CA VAL A 93 1.05 16.76 -7.37
C VAL A 93 2.42 16.88 -8.06
N HIS A 94 3.05 18.07 -7.99
CA HIS A 94 4.39 18.32 -8.55
C HIS A 94 5.50 17.54 -7.82
N GLU A 95 5.44 17.41 -6.49
CA GLU A 95 6.42 16.66 -5.71
C GLU A 95 6.29 15.16 -5.92
N ARG A 96 5.08 14.65 -6.12
CA ARG A 96 4.86 13.23 -6.51
C ARG A 96 5.54 12.86 -7.83
N VAL A 97 5.43 13.71 -8.84
CA VAL A 97 6.06 13.49 -10.16
C VAL A 97 7.58 13.61 -10.05
N THR A 98 8.08 14.60 -9.31
CA THR A 98 9.51 14.81 -9.09
C THR A 98 10.12 13.67 -8.26
N GLY A 99 9.44 13.21 -7.23
CA GLY A 99 9.92 12.13 -6.37
C GLY A 99 9.96 10.77 -7.05
N LEU A 100 8.97 10.43 -7.90
CA LEU A 100 9.01 9.21 -8.73
C LEU A 100 10.18 9.25 -9.72
N THR A 101 10.47 10.42 -10.29
CA THR A 101 11.62 10.61 -11.20
C THR A 101 12.96 10.52 -10.46
N LEU A 102 13.01 10.93 -9.19
CA LEU A 102 14.18 10.84 -8.32
C LEU A 102 14.34 9.48 -7.63
N GLY A 103 13.37 8.56 -7.83
CA GLY A 103 13.47 7.16 -7.47
C GLY A 103 12.96 6.83 -6.06
N GLY A 104 11.97 7.52 -5.52
CA GLY A 104 11.16 7.01 -4.40
C GLY A 104 10.48 5.70 -4.79
N ASP A 105 10.42 4.76 -3.86
CA ASP A 105 9.80 3.46 -4.10
C ASP A 105 8.32 3.46 -3.75
N ASP A 106 7.85 4.42 -2.89
CA ASP A 106 6.44 4.68 -2.59
C ASP A 106 6.24 6.05 -1.90
N TYR A 107 4.98 6.46 -1.70
CA TYR A 107 4.55 7.72 -1.06
C TYR A 107 3.38 7.49 -0.12
N VAL A 108 3.40 8.19 1.02
CA VAL A 108 2.30 8.26 1.98
C VAL A 108 1.95 9.73 2.22
N THR A 109 0.68 10.09 2.05
CA THR A 109 0.23 11.46 2.28
C THR A 109 -0.18 11.69 3.73
N LYS A 110 0.29 12.77 4.34
CA LYS A 110 -0.18 13.24 5.65
C LYS A 110 -1.57 13.93 5.50
N PRO A 111 -2.57 13.61 6.35
CA PRO A 111 -2.56 12.64 7.42
C PRO A 111 -2.69 11.20 6.92
N PHE A 112 -2.00 10.25 7.55
CA PHE A 112 -1.99 8.84 7.19
C PHE A 112 -2.49 7.95 8.33
N SER A 113 -2.95 6.75 8.01
CA SER A 113 -3.17 5.71 9.00
C SER A 113 -1.91 4.88 9.22
N LEU A 114 -1.69 4.42 10.46
CA LEU A 114 -0.54 3.57 10.78
C LEU A 114 -0.60 2.22 10.05
N ASP A 115 -1.81 1.69 9.84
CA ASP A 115 -2.03 0.45 9.08
C ASP A 115 -1.62 0.62 7.60
N GLU A 116 -1.89 1.78 7.00
CA GLU A 116 -1.43 2.09 5.64
C GLU A 116 0.09 2.12 5.57
N VAL A 117 0.74 2.81 6.51
CA VAL A 117 2.22 2.88 6.55
C VAL A 117 2.82 1.48 6.68
N LEU A 118 2.30 0.65 7.59
CA LEU A 118 2.74 -0.74 7.78
C LEU A 118 2.58 -1.60 6.52
N ALA A 119 1.44 -1.50 5.87
CA ALA A 119 1.17 -2.25 4.64
C ALA A 119 2.16 -1.87 3.52
N ARG A 120 2.41 -0.58 3.34
CA ARG A 120 3.36 -0.06 2.33
C ARG A 120 4.81 -0.45 2.65
N ILE A 121 5.24 -0.36 3.91
CA ILE A 121 6.58 -0.81 4.33
C ILE A 121 6.79 -2.27 3.92
N ARG A 122 5.84 -3.15 4.28
CA ARG A 122 5.95 -4.57 3.95
C ARG A 122 5.97 -4.83 2.46
N ALA A 123 5.15 -4.12 1.68
CA ALA A 123 5.12 -4.22 0.22
C ALA A 123 6.46 -3.80 -0.40
N VAL A 124 7.05 -2.68 0.04
CA VAL A 124 8.34 -2.18 -0.47
C VAL A 124 9.49 -3.10 -0.08
N LEU A 125 9.55 -3.57 1.18
CA LEU A 125 10.59 -4.52 1.63
C LEU A 125 10.55 -5.83 0.86
N ARG A 126 9.38 -6.37 0.60
CA ARG A 126 9.20 -7.60 -0.17
C ARG A 126 9.75 -7.43 -1.60
N ARG A 127 9.37 -6.34 -2.28
CA ARG A 127 9.88 -6.02 -3.63
C ARG A 127 11.42 -5.88 -3.65
N SER A 128 12.00 -5.21 -2.65
CA SER A 128 13.44 -4.97 -2.59
C SER A 128 14.26 -6.24 -2.34
N ARG A 129 13.69 -7.24 -1.67
CA ARG A 129 14.33 -8.54 -1.40
C ARG A 129 14.25 -9.51 -2.56
N GLY A 130 13.52 -9.17 -3.62
CA GLY A 130 13.28 -10.08 -4.76
C GLY A 130 12.53 -11.35 -4.34
N GLU A 131 11.82 -11.29 -3.21
CA GLU A 131 10.98 -12.40 -2.78
C GLU A 131 9.82 -12.54 -3.77
N PRO A 132 9.55 -13.74 -4.28
CA PRO A 132 8.42 -13.94 -5.18
C PRO A 132 7.14 -13.45 -4.50
N GLU A 133 6.36 -12.69 -5.23
CA GLU A 133 5.17 -11.98 -4.75
C GLU A 133 4.05 -12.95 -4.36
N LEU A 134 4.18 -13.55 -3.18
CA LEU A 134 3.08 -14.32 -2.57
C LEU A 134 1.99 -13.44 -1.94
N GLY A 135 2.14 -12.08 -2.00
CA GLY A 135 1.25 -11.15 -1.32
C GLY A 135 0.63 -10.03 -2.16
N SER A 136 1.15 -9.72 -3.35
CA SER A 136 0.53 -8.73 -4.25
C SER A 136 -0.52 -9.37 -5.17
N ARG A 137 -0.52 -10.70 -5.29
CA ARG A 137 -1.45 -11.44 -6.15
C ARG A 137 -2.59 -12.03 -5.34
N LEU A 138 -3.74 -11.43 -5.47
CA LEU A 138 -4.98 -11.99 -4.94
C LEU A 138 -5.50 -13.05 -5.91
N VAL A 139 -5.87 -14.22 -5.39
CA VAL A 139 -6.38 -15.34 -6.18
C VAL A 139 -7.68 -15.86 -5.57
N VAL A 140 -8.74 -15.91 -6.36
CA VAL A 140 -10.02 -16.53 -5.98
C VAL A 140 -10.50 -17.36 -7.16
N ALA A 141 -10.45 -18.67 -7.05
CA ALA A 141 -10.66 -19.61 -8.16
C ALA A 141 -9.67 -19.34 -9.32
N ASP A 142 -10.18 -19.04 -10.51
CA ASP A 142 -9.44 -18.69 -11.72
C ASP A 142 -9.35 -17.18 -11.97
N LEU A 143 -9.74 -16.37 -10.98
CA LEU A 143 -9.60 -14.92 -10.98
C LEU A 143 -8.34 -14.54 -10.23
N GLU A 144 -7.46 -13.79 -10.87
CA GLU A 144 -6.18 -13.34 -10.33
C GLU A 144 -6.08 -11.83 -10.50
N LEU A 145 -5.62 -11.13 -9.46
CA LEU A 145 -5.39 -9.69 -9.46
C LEU A 145 -4.01 -9.42 -8.87
N ASP A 146 -3.19 -8.73 -9.62
CA ASP A 146 -1.87 -8.25 -9.20
C ASP A 146 -1.96 -6.78 -8.83
N GLU A 147 -1.72 -6.48 -7.54
CA GLU A 147 -1.84 -5.13 -6.99
C GLU A 147 -0.72 -4.20 -7.48
N ASP A 148 0.46 -4.73 -7.77
CA ASP A 148 1.63 -3.93 -8.14
C ASP A 148 1.61 -3.58 -9.63
N SER A 149 1.28 -4.53 -10.50
CA SER A 149 1.15 -4.27 -11.94
C SER A 149 -0.21 -3.71 -12.33
N HIS A 150 -1.19 -3.68 -11.42
CA HIS A 150 -2.59 -3.33 -11.69
C HIS A 150 -3.22 -4.17 -12.80
N GLN A 151 -2.80 -5.42 -12.92
CA GLN A 151 -3.29 -6.36 -13.91
C GLN A 151 -4.27 -7.36 -13.29
N VAL A 152 -5.22 -7.81 -14.10
CA VAL A 152 -6.25 -8.77 -13.69
C VAL A 152 -6.37 -9.84 -14.77
N TRP A 153 -6.46 -11.10 -14.35
CA TRP A 153 -6.68 -12.22 -15.26
C TRP A 153 -7.89 -13.04 -14.78
N ARG A 154 -8.65 -13.52 -15.75
CA ARG A 154 -9.74 -14.47 -15.55
C ARG A 154 -9.48 -15.70 -16.43
N ALA A 155 -9.35 -16.89 -15.83
CA ALA A 155 -8.98 -18.11 -16.52
C ALA A 155 -7.74 -17.93 -17.44
N GLY A 156 -6.71 -17.25 -16.93
CA GLY A 156 -5.47 -16.97 -17.66
C GLY A 156 -5.57 -15.87 -18.74
N THR A 157 -6.75 -15.30 -18.98
CA THR A 157 -6.95 -14.22 -19.95
C THR A 157 -6.95 -12.87 -19.25
N GLU A 158 -6.12 -11.93 -19.71
CA GLU A 158 -6.05 -10.57 -19.16
C GLU A 158 -7.36 -9.81 -19.37
N VAL A 159 -7.82 -9.11 -18.33
CA VAL A 159 -9.05 -8.32 -18.33
C VAL A 159 -8.73 -6.87 -17.98
N ALA A 160 -8.92 -5.96 -18.94
CA ALA A 160 -8.71 -4.54 -18.73
C ALA A 160 -9.81 -3.93 -17.84
N LEU A 161 -9.42 -3.38 -16.70
CA LEU A 161 -10.29 -2.69 -15.76
C LEU A 161 -9.94 -1.20 -15.68
N SER A 162 -10.97 -0.36 -15.46
CA SER A 162 -10.74 1.04 -15.07
C SER A 162 -10.25 1.12 -13.62
N PRO A 163 -9.66 2.26 -13.18
CA PRO A 163 -9.17 2.40 -11.81
C PRO A 163 -10.21 2.10 -10.72
N ASN A 164 -11.46 2.51 -10.90
CA ASN A 164 -12.53 2.24 -9.94
C ASN A 164 -13.03 0.80 -10.00
N GLU A 165 -13.08 0.18 -11.18
CA GLU A 165 -13.36 -1.26 -11.32
C GLU A 165 -12.29 -2.10 -10.62
N PHE A 166 -11.01 -1.71 -10.76
CA PHE A 166 -9.89 -2.37 -10.10
C PHE A 166 -9.98 -2.25 -8.57
N LYS A 167 -10.21 -1.03 -8.04
CA LYS A 167 -10.41 -0.81 -6.60
C LYS A 167 -11.56 -1.63 -6.03
N LEU A 168 -12.70 -1.67 -6.72
CA LEU A 168 -13.86 -2.44 -6.31
C LEU A 168 -13.56 -3.94 -6.33
N LEU A 169 -12.94 -4.44 -7.39
CA LEU A 169 -12.58 -5.86 -7.50
C LEU A 169 -11.61 -6.26 -6.39
N ARG A 170 -10.56 -5.46 -6.18
CA ARG A 170 -9.58 -5.67 -5.10
C ARG A 170 -10.27 -5.78 -3.74
N TYR A 171 -11.19 -4.85 -3.42
CA TYR A 171 -11.92 -4.85 -2.16
C TYR A 171 -12.79 -6.09 -2.00
N LEU A 172 -13.47 -6.52 -3.06
CA LEU A 172 -14.24 -7.77 -3.07
C LEU A 172 -13.35 -9.00 -2.87
N MET A 173 -12.16 -9.05 -3.49
CA MET A 173 -11.23 -10.19 -3.40
C MET A 173 -10.58 -10.31 -2.01
N ILE A 174 -10.17 -9.21 -1.39
CA ILE A 174 -9.64 -9.19 -0.02
C ILE A 174 -10.70 -9.70 0.98
N ASN A 175 -11.97 -9.43 0.71
CA ASN A 175 -13.09 -9.86 1.53
C ASN A 175 -13.82 -11.09 0.94
N ALA A 176 -13.14 -11.92 0.17
CA ALA A 176 -13.76 -13.08 -0.47
C ALA A 176 -14.50 -13.97 0.56
N GLY A 177 -15.71 -14.39 0.20
CA GLY A 177 -16.61 -15.15 1.08
C GLY A 177 -17.43 -14.31 2.06
N ARG A 178 -17.12 -13.03 2.25
CA ARG A 178 -17.87 -12.12 3.15
C ARG A 178 -18.84 -11.25 2.36
N VAL A 179 -20.04 -11.06 2.89
CA VAL A 179 -21.02 -10.14 2.30
C VAL A 179 -20.66 -8.71 2.68
N LEU A 180 -20.48 -7.87 1.68
CA LEU A 180 -20.20 -6.43 1.84
C LEU A 180 -21.48 -5.64 1.52
N SER A 181 -21.89 -4.76 2.43
CA SER A 181 -23.00 -3.85 2.19
C SER A 181 -22.62 -2.78 1.15
N ARG A 182 -23.63 -2.16 0.54
CA ARG A 182 -23.42 -1.03 -0.39
C ARG A 182 -22.67 0.12 0.27
N ALA A 183 -23.00 0.42 1.53
CA ALA A 183 -22.37 1.48 2.28
C ALA A 183 -20.87 1.20 2.50
N GLN A 184 -20.50 -0.01 2.89
CA GLN A 184 -19.10 -0.42 3.04
C GLN A 184 -18.31 -0.33 1.72
N ILE A 185 -18.93 -0.75 0.62
CA ILE A 185 -18.31 -0.66 -0.71
C ILE A 185 -18.13 0.80 -1.13
N LEU A 186 -19.16 1.62 -0.94
CA LEU A 186 -19.12 3.04 -1.27
C LEU A 186 -18.03 3.78 -0.49
N ASP A 187 -17.99 3.57 0.82
CA ASP A 187 -17.02 4.18 1.73
C ASP A 187 -15.56 3.82 1.40
N HIS A 188 -15.33 2.55 0.99
CA HIS A 188 -13.98 2.07 0.71
C HIS A 188 -13.47 2.41 -0.69
N VAL A 189 -14.33 2.45 -1.70
CA VAL A 189 -13.95 2.61 -3.12
C VAL A 189 -14.03 4.06 -3.58
N TRP A 190 -15.02 4.81 -3.05
CA TRP A 190 -15.28 6.21 -3.40
C TRP A 190 -15.27 7.06 -2.14
N ASP A 191 -14.19 7.68 -1.77
CA ASP A 191 -14.04 8.54 -0.59
C ASP A 191 -15.32 9.33 -0.18
N TYR A 192 -15.43 9.71 1.10
CA TYR A 192 -16.56 10.41 1.77
C TYR A 192 -17.08 11.69 1.05
N SER A 193 -16.42 12.18 0.03
CA SER A 193 -16.81 13.37 -0.74
C SER A 193 -17.69 13.07 -1.96
N PHE A 194 -18.15 11.82 -2.12
CA PHE A 194 -18.95 11.46 -3.27
C PHE A 194 -20.43 11.79 -3.03
N ASP A 195 -20.87 12.99 -3.49
CA ASP A 195 -22.25 13.48 -3.49
C ASP A 195 -23.07 12.87 -4.67
N GLY A 196 -22.65 11.68 -5.12
CA GLY A 196 -23.20 11.01 -6.30
C GLY A 196 -24.33 10.02 -5.99
N ASP A 197 -25.09 9.70 -7.04
CA ASP A 197 -26.25 8.84 -7.04
C ASP A 197 -25.96 7.48 -6.37
N GLY A 198 -26.84 7.07 -5.43
CA GLY A 198 -26.72 5.82 -4.66
C GLY A 198 -26.64 4.52 -5.49
N ASN A 199 -26.75 4.62 -6.82
CA ASN A 199 -26.70 3.50 -7.76
C ASN A 199 -25.31 3.24 -8.36
N ILE A 200 -24.27 3.98 -7.93
CA ILE A 200 -22.93 3.82 -8.52
C ILE A 200 -22.37 2.42 -8.27
N VAL A 201 -22.55 1.87 -7.09
CA VAL A 201 -22.08 0.53 -6.72
C VAL A 201 -22.69 -0.52 -7.66
N GLU A 202 -24.02 -0.44 -7.89
CA GLU A 202 -24.73 -1.34 -8.82
C GLU A 202 -24.16 -1.29 -10.23
N SER A 203 -23.89 -0.08 -10.71
CA SER A 203 -23.34 0.13 -12.06
C SER A 203 -21.97 -0.53 -12.20
N TYR A 204 -21.07 -0.31 -11.23
CA TYR A 204 -19.73 -0.90 -11.26
C TYR A 204 -19.74 -2.42 -11.04
N ILE A 205 -20.62 -2.95 -10.19
CA ILE A 205 -20.86 -4.40 -10.09
C ILE A 205 -21.34 -4.96 -11.44
N CYS A 206 -22.22 -4.26 -12.13
CA CYS A 206 -22.66 -4.68 -13.47
C CYS A 206 -21.51 -4.68 -14.48
N TYR A 207 -20.63 -3.65 -14.44
CA TYR A 207 -19.46 -3.59 -15.32
C TYR A 207 -18.47 -4.72 -15.03
N LEU A 208 -18.16 -5.00 -13.76
CA LEU A 208 -17.31 -6.12 -13.38
C LEU A 208 -17.86 -7.46 -13.83
N ARG A 209 -19.16 -7.74 -13.58
CA ARG A 209 -19.80 -8.98 -14.04
C ARG A 209 -19.71 -9.15 -15.55
N ARG A 210 -19.94 -8.09 -16.31
CA ARG A 210 -19.85 -8.13 -17.77
C ARG A 210 -18.43 -8.47 -18.27
N LYS A 211 -17.40 -8.10 -17.51
CA LYS A 211 -16.00 -8.37 -17.85
C LYS A 211 -15.52 -9.72 -17.33
N LEU A 212 -15.88 -10.07 -16.09
CA LEU A 212 -15.33 -11.21 -15.36
C LEU A 212 -16.23 -12.45 -15.36
N ASP A 213 -17.56 -12.28 -15.31
CA ASP A 213 -18.54 -13.37 -15.19
C ASP A 213 -19.18 -13.72 -16.54
N ARG A 214 -18.39 -13.72 -17.63
CA ARG A 214 -18.87 -14.13 -18.98
C ARG A 214 -19.08 -15.64 -19.11
N GLY A 215 -18.47 -16.43 -18.22
CA GLY A 215 -18.55 -17.88 -18.14
C GLY A 215 -18.90 -18.37 -16.75
N GLU A 216 -18.92 -19.70 -16.56
CA GLU A 216 -19.09 -20.33 -15.25
C GLU A 216 -17.72 -20.75 -14.69
N PRO A 217 -17.53 -20.71 -13.37
CA PRO A 217 -18.48 -20.26 -12.35
C PRO A 217 -18.53 -18.72 -12.25
N ARG A 218 -19.73 -18.16 -12.00
CA ARG A 218 -19.87 -16.75 -11.65
C ARG A 218 -19.35 -16.53 -10.25
N LEU A 219 -18.54 -15.50 -10.06
CA LEU A 219 -17.88 -15.23 -8.77
C LEU A 219 -18.54 -14.09 -7.97
N ILE A 220 -19.18 -13.11 -8.65
CA ILE A 220 -19.77 -11.95 -7.97
C ILE A 220 -21.29 -12.20 -7.80
N HIS A 221 -21.73 -12.33 -6.55
CA HIS A 221 -23.12 -12.61 -6.21
C HIS A 221 -23.79 -11.43 -5.51
N THR A 222 -25.09 -11.26 -5.74
CA THR A 222 -25.92 -10.31 -5.00
C THR A 222 -26.68 -11.04 -3.90
N ILE A 223 -26.56 -10.55 -2.67
CA ILE A 223 -27.39 -10.97 -1.54
C ILE A 223 -28.50 -9.92 -1.40
N ARG A 224 -29.70 -10.28 -1.84
CA ARG A 224 -30.84 -9.35 -1.90
C ARG A 224 -31.07 -8.65 -0.57
N GLY A 225 -31.21 -7.34 -0.60
CA GLY A 225 -31.43 -6.50 0.60
C GLY A 225 -30.21 -6.27 1.49
N ILE A 226 -29.06 -6.93 1.22
CA ILE A 226 -27.85 -6.82 2.06
C ILE A 226 -26.68 -6.21 1.27
N GLY A 227 -26.27 -6.81 0.14
CA GLY A 227 -25.11 -6.31 -0.61
C GLY A 227 -24.55 -7.33 -1.60
N TYR A 228 -23.23 -7.40 -1.68
CA TYR A 228 -22.51 -8.21 -2.65
C TYR A 228 -21.44 -9.08 -2.00
N VAL A 229 -21.14 -10.22 -2.61
CA VAL A 229 -20.08 -11.12 -2.16
C VAL A 229 -19.36 -11.70 -3.37
N LEU A 230 -18.04 -11.78 -3.28
CA LEU A 230 -17.22 -12.51 -4.24
C LEU A 230 -16.87 -13.87 -3.62
N ARG A 231 -17.30 -14.95 -4.27
CA ARG A 231 -17.05 -16.32 -3.80
C ARG A 231 -17.21 -17.34 -4.92
N VAL A 232 -16.58 -18.49 -4.78
CA VAL A 232 -16.91 -19.66 -5.59
C VAL A 232 -18.27 -20.18 -5.13
N PRO A 233 -19.22 -20.42 -6.05
CA PRO A 233 -20.48 -21.05 -5.67
C PRO A 233 -20.19 -22.45 -5.08
N PRO A 234 -20.97 -22.89 -4.07
CA PRO A 234 -20.88 -24.28 -3.62
C PRO A 234 -21.20 -25.24 -4.79
N PRO A 235 -20.57 -26.41 -4.80
CA PRO A 235 -20.81 -27.43 -5.82
C PRO A 235 -22.25 -27.90 -5.87
#